data_660410cc036a4f90aa24d5aef9217b49
#
_entry.id   660410cc036a4f90aa24d5aef9217b49
#
_cell.length_a   1.000
_cell.length_b   1.000
_cell.length_c   1.000
_cell.angle_alpha   90.00
_cell.angle_beta   90.00
_cell.angle_gamma   90.00
#
_symmetry.space_group_name_H-M   'P 1'
#
loop_
_entity.id
_entity.type
_entity.pdbx_description
1 polymer ?
#
loop_
_entity_poly.entity_id
_entity_poly.type
_entity_poly.pdbx_seq_one_letter_code
_entity_poly.pdbx_strand_id
1 'polypeptide(L)'
;MTQARKHLVCVENTPYYHITSRCVRRAFLCGYDNQSGRDYEYRRGWIEERIRILSSIFAIDIGTYAIMSNHYHIVLKLCPEQVTSWSDDEVCQRWLQLFQGPLVMQMHLAGSPLDIAQLNTVKATTQVWRQRLSNLGWFMKCLNEPIARMANKEDACTGHFWESRYKSQCLKTEQALLSCMAYVDLNPVRANMATTPENSDHTGIKQRIAPTLDLPAAIEQQLEQGQLLKFNGDIKPMLPFLDSINNNKQSGIPCAWEDYLNLVDWTG
;
A
#
# COMPACT_ATOMS: atom_id res chain seq x y z
N MET A 1 16.41 10.79 -19.56
CA MET A 1 15.11 11.49 -19.68
C MET A 1 14.09 10.77 -18.82
N THR A 2 13.45 11.45 -17.89
CA THR A 2 12.40 10.88 -17.04
C THR A 2 11.11 10.77 -17.85
N GLN A 3 10.64 9.55 -18.11
CA GLN A 3 9.35 9.33 -18.76
C GLN A 3 8.19 9.75 -17.85
N ALA A 4 7.13 10.32 -18.43
CA ALA A 4 5.94 10.67 -17.69
C ALA A 4 5.22 9.40 -17.19
N ARG A 5 4.76 9.38 -15.93
CA ARG A 5 4.15 8.20 -15.29
C ARG A 5 2.95 7.61 -16.02
N LYS A 6 2.16 8.44 -16.72
CA LYS A 6 1.04 7.96 -17.54
C LYS A 6 1.45 6.94 -18.61
N HIS A 7 2.76 6.86 -18.93
CA HIS A 7 3.32 5.87 -19.85
C HIS A 7 3.94 4.66 -19.14
N LEU A 8 4.12 4.72 -17.82
CA LEU A 8 4.70 3.64 -17.01
C LEU A 8 3.64 2.79 -16.31
N VAL A 9 2.42 3.33 -16.13
CA VAL A 9 1.29 2.63 -15.50
C VAL A 9 0.19 2.52 -16.55
N CYS A 10 0.07 1.35 -17.17
CA CYS A 10 -0.95 1.02 -18.16
C CYS A 10 -1.64 -0.27 -17.73
N VAL A 11 -2.83 -0.13 -17.13
CA VAL A 11 -3.61 -1.25 -16.59
C VAL A 11 -4.07 -2.21 -17.70
N GLU A 12 -4.19 -1.71 -18.94
CA GLU A 12 -4.54 -2.52 -20.11
C GLU A 12 -3.49 -3.60 -20.42
N ASN A 13 -2.21 -3.34 -20.10
CA ASN A 13 -1.13 -4.30 -20.31
C ASN A 13 -0.97 -5.31 -19.18
N THR A 14 -1.14 -4.87 -17.94
CA THR A 14 -1.11 -5.67 -16.72
C THR A 14 -1.63 -4.85 -15.56
N PRO A 15 -2.40 -5.43 -14.63
CA PRO A 15 -2.77 -4.76 -13.39
C PRO A 15 -1.67 -4.84 -12.31
N TYR A 16 -0.62 -5.66 -12.49
CA TYR A 16 0.39 -5.95 -11.47
C TYR A 16 1.62 -5.09 -11.60
N TYR A 17 2.07 -4.54 -10.48
CA TYR A 17 3.22 -3.64 -10.41
C TYR A 17 4.11 -3.95 -9.22
N HIS A 18 5.43 -3.89 -9.45
CA HIS A 18 6.44 -3.82 -8.41
C HIS A 18 6.80 -2.37 -8.15
N ILE A 19 6.68 -1.96 -6.89
CA ILE A 19 6.94 -0.60 -6.42
C ILE A 19 8.13 -0.63 -5.49
N THR A 20 9.03 0.37 -5.63
CA THR A 20 10.15 0.58 -4.71
C THR A 20 10.23 2.05 -4.34
N SER A 21 10.43 2.34 -3.06
CA SER A 21 10.73 3.67 -2.56
C SER A 21 11.92 3.60 -1.61
N ARG A 22 12.87 4.55 -1.75
CA ARG A 22 14.11 4.59 -0.97
C ARG A 22 14.26 5.94 -0.28
N CYS A 23 14.74 5.95 0.97
CA CYS A 23 15.02 7.20 1.67
C CYS A 23 16.39 7.77 1.32
N VAL A 24 16.54 9.10 1.41
CA VAL A 24 17.81 9.80 1.12
C VAL A 24 18.89 9.48 2.14
N ARG A 25 18.50 9.23 3.36
CA ARG A 25 19.39 8.87 4.46
C ARG A 25 19.68 7.37 4.35
N ARG A 26 20.55 7.01 3.43
CA ARG A 26 20.82 5.64 2.95
C ARG A 26 20.91 4.56 4.03
N ALA A 27 21.08 4.93 5.30
CA ALA A 27 21.25 4.02 6.41
C ALA A 27 20.01 3.91 7.35
N PHE A 28 19.07 4.89 7.35
CA PHE A 28 18.18 5.06 8.53
C PHE A 28 16.72 5.35 8.21
N LEU A 29 16.11 4.58 7.30
CA LEU A 29 14.66 4.46 7.27
C LEU A 29 14.22 3.72 8.54
N CYS A 30 14.85 2.56 8.79
CA CYS A 30 14.60 1.64 9.88
C CYS A 30 15.92 1.01 10.35
N GLY A 31 15.96 0.46 11.58
CA GLY A 31 17.10 -0.21 12.15
C GLY A 31 17.97 0.69 13.02
N TYR A 32 19.05 0.11 13.57
CA TYR A 32 19.94 0.78 14.51
C TYR A 32 20.95 1.69 13.79
N ASP A 33 20.96 2.97 14.19
CA ASP A 33 21.94 3.95 13.73
C ASP A 33 23.16 4.01 14.66
N ASN A 34 24.28 3.47 14.20
CA ASN A 34 25.54 3.46 14.95
C ASN A 34 26.10 4.86 15.21
N GLN A 35 25.74 5.89 14.42
CA GLN A 35 26.26 7.24 14.61
C GLN A 35 25.51 8.00 15.71
N SER A 36 24.17 7.92 15.69
CA SER A 36 23.34 8.59 16.70
C SER A 36 23.03 7.71 17.92
N GLY A 37 23.29 6.40 17.86
CA GLY A 37 22.93 5.42 18.88
C GLY A 37 21.42 5.18 18.99
N ARG A 38 20.62 5.60 17.99
CA ARG A 38 19.17 5.46 17.99
C ARG A 38 18.75 4.21 17.21
N ASP A 39 17.72 3.55 17.74
CA ASP A 39 17.04 2.46 17.05
C ASP A 39 15.75 2.97 16.40
N TYR A 40 15.66 2.82 15.08
CA TYR A 40 14.51 3.20 14.27
C TYR A 40 13.71 2.00 13.76
N GLU A 41 13.90 0.82 14.35
CA GLU A 41 13.27 -0.43 13.89
C GLU A 41 11.74 -0.32 13.85
N TYR A 42 11.12 0.33 14.84
CA TYR A 42 9.68 0.55 14.92
C TYR A 42 9.08 1.29 13.70
N ARG A 43 9.89 2.03 12.92
CA ARG A 43 9.43 2.70 11.68
C ARG A 43 9.02 1.71 10.59
N ARG A 44 9.45 0.43 10.67
CA ARG A 44 8.97 -0.62 9.76
C ARG A 44 7.47 -0.86 9.97
N GLY A 45 7.04 -0.88 11.22
CA GLY A 45 5.63 -0.99 11.59
C GLY A 45 4.79 0.12 10.93
N TRP A 46 5.23 1.38 10.99
CA TRP A 46 4.52 2.50 10.36
C TRP A 46 4.23 2.29 8.87
N ILE A 47 5.22 1.73 8.14
CA ILE A 47 5.10 1.51 6.70
C ILE A 47 4.17 0.33 6.45
N GLU A 48 4.36 -0.78 7.15
CA GLU A 48 3.58 -2.01 7.02
C GLU A 48 2.09 -1.75 7.30
N GLU A 49 1.79 -1.17 8.45
CA GLU A 49 0.45 -0.78 8.88
C GLU A 49 -0.21 0.12 7.82
N ARG A 50 0.53 1.14 7.37
CA ARG A 50 0.00 2.10 6.40
C ARG A 50 -0.29 1.46 5.05
N ILE A 51 0.55 0.55 4.55
CA ILE A 51 0.30 -0.23 3.33
C ILE A 51 -1.02 -1.00 3.46
N ARG A 52 -1.22 -1.70 4.57
CA ARG A 52 -2.37 -2.55 4.81
C ARG A 52 -3.66 -1.74 5.00
N ILE A 53 -3.60 -0.65 5.75
CA ILE A 53 -4.76 0.24 5.94
C ILE A 53 -5.16 0.91 4.63
N LEU A 54 -4.20 1.44 3.87
CA LEU A 54 -4.49 2.08 2.59
C LEU A 54 -5.05 1.11 1.55
N SER A 55 -4.64 -0.17 1.57
CA SER A 55 -5.23 -1.17 0.67
C SER A 55 -6.72 -1.38 0.94
N SER A 56 -7.18 -1.18 2.17
CA SER A 56 -8.60 -1.26 2.53
C SER A 56 -9.41 -0.04 2.06
N ILE A 57 -8.75 1.10 1.82
CA ILE A 57 -9.38 2.35 1.38
C ILE A 57 -9.37 2.46 -0.16
N PHE A 58 -8.25 2.12 -0.79
CA PHE A 58 -8.03 2.21 -2.23
C PHE A 58 -8.48 0.94 -2.98
N ALA A 59 -8.77 1.07 -4.27
CA ALA A 59 -8.97 -0.06 -5.17
C ALA A 59 -7.62 -0.65 -5.61
N ILE A 60 -6.84 -1.08 -4.63
CA ILE A 60 -5.50 -1.65 -4.80
C ILE A 60 -5.38 -2.84 -3.86
N ASP A 61 -4.96 -3.98 -4.41
CA ASP A 61 -4.73 -5.20 -3.66
C ASP A 61 -3.23 -5.41 -3.46
N ILE A 62 -2.83 -5.87 -2.28
CA ILE A 62 -1.43 -6.13 -1.96
C ILE A 62 -1.12 -7.60 -2.19
N GLY A 63 -0.17 -7.88 -3.08
CA GLY A 63 0.35 -9.23 -3.33
C GLY A 63 1.38 -9.62 -2.27
N THR A 64 2.45 -8.86 -2.15
CA THR A 64 3.44 -8.98 -1.08
C THR A 64 4.19 -7.67 -0.86
N TYR A 65 4.99 -7.59 0.19
CA TYR A 65 5.88 -6.46 0.49
C TYR A 65 7.07 -6.92 1.33
N ALA A 66 8.13 -6.10 1.34
CA ALA A 66 9.27 -6.25 2.24
C ALA A 66 9.80 -4.85 2.63
N ILE A 67 9.95 -4.61 3.93
CA ILE A 67 10.41 -3.32 4.44
C ILE A 67 11.85 -3.48 4.93
N MET A 68 12.77 -2.93 4.12
CA MET A 68 14.21 -3.01 4.32
C MET A 68 14.72 -1.83 5.15
N SER A 69 16.00 -1.84 5.51
CA SER A 69 16.58 -0.80 6.37
C SER A 69 16.53 0.62 5.74
N ASN A 70 16.59 0.75 4.41
CA ASN A 70 16.62 2.06 3.74
C ASN A 70 15.64 2.21 2.56
N HIS A 71 14.85 1.18 2.29
CA HIS A 71 13.83 1.18 1.24
C HIS A 71 12.79 0.12 1.53
N TYR A 72 11.71 0.13 0.77
CA TYR A 72 10.72 -0.94 0.80
C TYR A 72 10.31 -1.34 -0.62
N HIS A 73 9.82 -2.56 -0.73
CA HIS A 73 9.21 -3.14 -1.92
C HIS A 73 7.74 -3.44 -1.67
N ILE A 74 6.91 -3.24 -2.69
CA ILE A 74 5.52 -3.68 -2.69
C ILE A 74 5.23 -4.30 -4.06
N VAL A 75 4.65 -5.50 -4.09
CA VAL A 75 3.97 -6.04 -5.26
C VAL A 75 2.48 -5.84 -5.05
N LEU A 76 1.83 -5.13 -5.97
CA LEU A 76 0.42 -4.78 -5.86
C LEU A 76 -0.31 -4.98 -7.18
N LYS A 77 -1.65 -5.09 -7.08
CA LYS A 77 -2.58 -5.13 -8.20
C LYS A 77 -3.47 -3.88 -8.17
N LEU A 78 -3.54 -3.18 -9.28
CA LEU A 78 -4.51 -2.11 -9.50
C LEU A 78 -5.85 -2.73 -9.92
N CYS A 79 -6.93 -2.33 -9.27
CA CYS A 79 -8.28 -2.90 -9.45
C CYS A 79 -9.28 -1.79 -9.83
N PRO A 80 -9.11 -1.10 -10.98
CA PRO A 80 -10.00 0.01 -11.37
C PRO A 80 -11.45 -0.44 -11.52
N GLU A 81 -11.71 -1.72 -11.75
CA GLU A 81 -13.04 -2.30 -11.80
C GLU A 81 -13.78 -2.20 -10.45
N GLN A 82 -13.06 -2.23 -9.32
CA GLN A 82 -13.69 -2.08 -8.00
C GLN A 82 -14.34 -0.71 -7.84
N VAL A 83 -13.70 0.37 -8.30
CA VAL A 83 -14.27 1.72 -8.14
C VAL A 83 -15.52 1.95 -8.98
N THR A 84 -15.73 1.16 -10.02
CA THR A 84 -16.95 1.25 -10.84
C THR A 84 -18.16 0.62 -10.15
N SER A 85 -17.94 -0.34 -9.25
CA SER A 85 -19.00 -0.98 -8.46
C SER A 85 -19.36 -0.19 -7.19
N TRP A 86 -18.48 0.71 -6.73
CA TRP A 86 -18.77 1.51 -5.52
C TRP A 86 -19.82 2.57 -5.77
N SER A 87 -20.75 2.74 -4.83
CA SER A 87 -21.69 3.86 -4.84
C SER A 87 -20.94 5.19 -4.66
N ASP A 88 -21.61 6.30 -4.97
CA ASP A 88 -21.04 7.64 -4.73
C ASP A 88 -20.80 7.89 -3.23
N ASP A 89 -21.70 7.41 -2.37
CA ASP A 89 -21.52 7.49 -0.92
C ASP A 89 -20.34 6.68 -0.43
N GLU A 90 -20.12 5.48 -0.97
CA GLU A 90 -18.94 4.66 -0.62
C GLU A 90 -17.65 5.35 -1.04
N VAL A 91 -17.59 5.94 -2.22
CA VAL A 91 -16.42 6.73 -2.67
C VAL A 91 -16.16 7.90 -1.73
N CYS A 92 -17.22 8.62 -1.33
CA CYS A 92 -17.13 9.72 -0.37
C CYS A 92 -16.62 9.24 1.00
N GLN A 93 -17.20 8.16 1.52
CA GLN A 93 -16.79 7.58 2.79
C GLN A 93 -15.33 7.15 2.80
N ARG A 94 -14.87 6.47 1.73
CA ARG A 94 -13.46 6.04 1.59
C ARG A 94 -12.51 7.22 1.54
N TRP A 95 -12.79 8.25 0.74
CA TRP A 95 -11.93 9.43 0.63
C TRP A 95 -11.86 10.23 1.93
N LEU A 96 -12.98 10.42 2.61
CA LEU A 96 -13.07 11.17 3.86
C LEU A 96 -12.44 10.46 5.07
N GLN A 97 -11.96 9.23 4.91
CA GLN A 97 -11.09 8.60 5.92
C GLN A 97 -9.70 9.23 5.97
N LEU A 98 -9.23 9.79 4.85
CA LEU A 98 -7.89 10.35 4.68
C LEU A 98 -7.86 11.87 4.64
N PHE A 99 -8.95 12.50 4.19
CA PHE A 99 -9.01 13.94 3.92
C PHE A 99 -10.34 14.52 4.38
N GLN A 100 -10.29 15.73 4.93
CA GLN A 100 -11.50 16.39 5.46
C GLN A 100 -12.56 16.68 4.37
N GLY A 101 -12.12 16.99 3.16
CA GLY A 101 -13.01 17.32 2.04
C GLY A 101 -13.81 18.63 2.22
N PRO A 102 -14.54 19.05 1.18
CA PRO A 102 -15.46 20.20 1.24
C PRO A 102 -16.66 19.92 2.14
N LEU A 103 -17.19 20.97 2.77
CA LEU A 103 -18.37 20.88 3.66
C LEU A 103 -19.59 20.24 2.98
N VAL A 104 -19.83 20.54 1.71
CA VAL A 104 -20.96 19.98 0.94
C VAL A 104 -20.94 18.45 0.89
N MET A 105 -19.75 17.82 0.89
CA MET A 105 -19.61 16.37 0.91
C MET A 105 -19.97 15.78 2.29
N GLN A 106 -19.66 16.51 3.36
CA GLN A 106 -20.03 16.12 4.71
C GLN A 106 -21.55 16.27 4.91
N MET A 107 -22.15 17.36 4.41
CA MET A 107 -23.60 17.57 4.40
C MET A 107 -24.32 16.46 3.61
N HIS A 108 -23.80 16.07 2.45
CA HIS A 108 -24.34 14.98 1.64
C HIS A 108 -24.40 13.67 2.42
N LEU A 109 -23.27 13.25 3.02
CA LEU A 109 -23.22 12.02 3.82
C LEU A 109 -24.06 12.08 5.11
N ALA A 110 -24.31 13.28 5.64
CA ALA A 110 -25.20 13.48 6.77
C ALA A 110 -26.69 13.48 6.38
N GLY A 111 -27.03 13.31 5.09
CA GLY A 111 -28.42 13.36 4.60
C GLY A 111 -29.05 14.75 4.65
N SER A 112 -28.25 15.81 4.76
CA SER A 112 -28.77 17.19 4.76
C SER A 112 -29.38 17.53 3.40
N PRO A 113 -30.47 18.32 3.36
CA PRO A 113 -31.06 18.76 2.10
C PRO A 113 -30.05 19.63 1.33
N LEU A 114 -29.86 19.31 0.06
CA LEU A 114 -28.94 20.00 -0.85
C LEU A 114 -29.72 20.56 -2.05
N ASP A 115 -29.33 21.75 -2.50
CA ASP A 115 -29.84 22.30 -3.75
C ASP A 115 -29.21 21.64 -4.97
N ILE A 116 -29.72 21.97 -6.19
CA ILE A 116 -29.26 21.37 -7.44
C ILE A 116 -27.79 21.67 -7.70
N ALA A 117 -27.29 22.87 -7.40
CA ALA A 117 -25.89 23.25 -7.61
C ALA A 117 -24.95 22.48 -6.66
N GLN A 118 -25.37 22.29 -5.41
CA GLN A 118 -24.68 21.48 -4.42
C GLN A 118 -24.63 20.00 -4.84
N LEU A 119 -25.74 19.43 -5.31
CA LEU A 119 -25.78 18.05 -5.83
C LEU A 119 -24.85 17.85 -7.04
N ASN A 120 -24.79 18.83 -7.96
CA ASN A 120 -23.86 18.79 -9.08
C ASN A 120 -22.40 18.83 -8.59
N THR A 121 -22.10 19.63 -7.56
CA THR A 121 -20.79 19.69 -6.93
C THR A 121 -20.41 18.36 -6.29
N VAL A 122 -21.35 17.71 -5.58
CA VAL A 122 -21.15 16.38 -5.01
C VAL A 122 -20.78 15.37 -6.10
N LYS A 123 -21.56 15.28 -7.19
CA LYS A 123 -21.28 14.37 -8.31
C LYS A 123 -19.91 14.62 -8.93
N ALA A 124 -19.58 15.87 -9.24
CA ALA A 124 -18.28 16.21 -9.82
C ALA A 124 -17.11 15.84 -8.89
N THR A 125 -17.23 16.14 -7.62
CA THR A 125 -16.21 15.84 -6.60
C THR A 125 -16.02 14.32 -6.44
N THR A 126 -17.13 13.58 -6.36
CA THR A 126 -17.11 12.12 -6.23
C THR A 126 -16.42 11.46 -7.43
N GLN A 127 -16.66 11.94 -8.66
CA GLN A 127 -15.97 11.41 -9.83
C GLN A 127 -14.45 11.63 -9.77
N VAL A 128 -14.00 12.78 -9.29
CA VAL A 128 -12.57 13.04 -9.07
C VAL A 128 -12.01 12.10 -7.99
N TRP A 129 -12.72 11.88 -6.89
CA TRP A 129 -12.26 10.99 -5.82
C TRP A 129 -12.25 9.52 -6.25
N ARG A 130 -13.23 9.09 -7.05
CA ARG A 130 -13.28 7.76 -7.66
C ARG A 130 -12.02 7.48 -8.49
N GLN A 131 -11.61 8.42 -9.33
CA GLN A 131 -10.37 8.31 -10.11
C GLN A 131 -9.11 8.28 -9.21
N ARG A 132 -9.10 9.04 -8.12
CA ARG A 132 -7.96 9.06 -7.18
C ARG A 132 -7.84 7.76 -6.39
N LEU A 133 -8.94 7.16 -5.98
CA LEU A 133 -8.97 5.91 -5.22
C LEU A 133 -8.52 4.69 -6.04
N SER A 134 -8.49 4.75 -7.35
CA SER A 134 -7.90 3.73 -8.24
C SER A 134 -6.49 4.08 -8.73
N ASN A 135 -5.93 5.23 -8.31
CA ASN A 135 -4.70 5.76 -8.87
C ASN A 135 -3.50 5.45 -7.99
N LEU A 136 -2.51 4.75 -8.56
CA LEU A 136 -1.26 4.40 -7.89
C LEU A 136 -0.52 5.62 -7.30
N GLY A 137 -0.52 6.76 -8.01
CA GLY A 137 0.16 7.97 -7.55
C GLY A 137 -0.46 8.54 -6.27
N TRP A 138 -1.78 8.46 -6.14
CA TRP A 138 -2.49 8.87 -4.92
C TRP A 138 -2.27 7.91 -3.77
N PHE A 139 -2.29 6.59 -4.01
CA PHE A 139 -1.93 5.59 -3.01
C PHE A 139 -0.52 5.86 -2.45
N MET A 140 0.46 6.03 -3.34
CA MET A 140 1.85 6.28 -2.96
C MET A 140 2.04 7.63 -2.27
N LYS A 141 1.25 8.65 -2.61
CA LYS A 141 1.23 9.92 -1.88
C LYS A 141 0.74 9.71 -0.45
N CYS A 142 -0.39 9.02 -0.27
CA CYS A 142 -0.97 8.75 1.04
C CYS A 142 -0.09 7.82 1.90
N LEU A 143 0.77 7.00 1.28
CA LEU A 143 1.76 6.19 1.98
C LEU A 143 2.99 7.02 2.37
N ASN A 144 3.65 7.65 1.40
CA ASN A 144 4.97 8.23 1.59
C ASN A 144 4.98 9.57 2.33
N GLU A 145 3.96 10.41 2.15
CA GLU A 145 3.95 11.76 2.73
C GLU A 145 3.81 11.74 4.26
N PRO A 146 2.89 10.97 4.88
CA PRO A 146 2.82 10.87 6.34
C PRO A 146 4.10 10.31 6.95
N ILE A 147 4.66 9.23 6.38
CA ILE A 147 5.91 8.63 6.85
C ILE A 147 7.05 9.65 6.83
N ALA A 148 7.19 10.40 5.74
CA ALA A 148 8.22 11.44 5.63
C ALA A 148 8.05 12.54 6.68
N ARG A 149 6.80 12.99 6.94
CA ARG A 149 6.52 14.02 7.95
C ARG A 149 6.83 13.52 9.36
N MET A 150 6.44 12.30 9.69
CA MET A 150 6.71 11.69 11.00
C MET A 150 8.21 11.57 11.24
N ALA A 151 8.93 10.97 10.29
CA ALA A 151 10.38 10.79 10.39
C ALA A 151 11.13 12.12 10.46
N ASN A 152 10.74 13.11 9.65
CA ASN A 152 11.35 14.44 9.70
C ASN A 152 11.08 15.18 11.03
N LYS A 153 9.85 15.06 11.57
CA LYS A 153 9.50 15.63 12.87
C LYS A 153 10.32 15.00 14.00
N GLU A 154 10.43 13.68 13.99
CA GLU A 154 11.18 12.92 14.99
C GLU A 154 12.69 13.20 14.95
N ASP A 155 13.24 13.29 13.72
CA ASP A 155 14.65 13.59 13.50
C ASP A 155 14.98 15.09 13.61
N ALA A 156 13.98 15.95 13.92
CA ALA A 156 14.10 17.42 13.92
C ALA A 156 14.73 17.96 12.63
N CYS A 157 14.38 17.35 11.48
CA CYS A 157 14.95 17.67 10.18
C CYS A 157 13.90 18.28 9.25
N THR A 158 14.40 19.03 8.26
CA THR A 158 13.63 19.55 7.13
C THR A 158 14.18 18.98 5.81
N GLY A 159 13.39 19.05 4.75
CA GLY A 159 13.82 18.64 3.41
C GLY A 159 13.26 17.28 2.97
N HIS A 160 13.88 16.74 1.91
CA HIS A 160 13.41 15.50 1.30
C HIS A 160 13.79 14.29 2.17
N PHE A 161 12.78 13.50 2.53
CA PHE A 161 12.97 12.21 3.19
C PHE A 161 13.21 11.09 2.19
N TRP A 162 12.44 11.07 1.09
CA TRP A 162 12.59 10.11 0.00
C TRP A 162 13.59 10.61 -1.04
N GLU A 163 14.50 9.72 -1.50
CA GLU A 163 15.56 10.03 -2.49
C GLU A 163 14.97 10.55 -3.81
N SER A 164 13.85 9.98 -4.20
CA SER A 164 13.12 10.35 -5.41
C SER A 164 11.65 9.97 -5.27
N ARG A 165 10.87 10.24 -6.32
CA ARG A 165 9.58 9.57 -6.45
C ARG A 165 9.78 8.07 -6.52
N TYR A 166 8.82 7.29 -5.99
CA TYR A 166 8.83 5.83 -6.09
C TYR A 166 9.09 5.35 -7.52
N LYS A 167 9.76 4.22 -7.68
CA LYS A 167 9.92 3.51 -8.94
C LYS A 167 8.75 2.52 -9.10
N SER A 168 8.30 2.31 -10.33
CA SER A 168 7.27 1.32 -10.66
C SER A 168 7.70 0.53 -11.88
N GLN A 169 7.55 -0.79 -11.78
CA GLN A 169 7.81 -1.74 -12.86
C GLN A 169 6.56 -2.58 -13.07
N CYS A 170 6.06 -2.67 -14.31
CA CYS A 170 4.93 -3.52 -14.66
C CYS A 170 5.37 -4.99 -14.74
N LEU A 171 4.54 -5.89 -14.20
CA LEU A 171 4.74 -7.34 -14.20
C LEU A 171 3.76 -7.94 -15.22
N LYS A 172 4.25 -8.19 -16.45
CA LYS A 172 3.39 -8.49 -17.61
C LYS A 172 2.99 -9.95 -17.74
N THR A 173 3.68 -10.85 -17.05
CA THR A 173 3.43 -12.30 -17.12
C THR A 173 3.31 -12.86 -15.72
N GLU A 174 2.63 -14.01 -15.59
CA GLU A 174 2.55 -14.74 -14.33
C GLU A 174 3.94 -15.09 -13.78
N GLN A 175 4.84 -15.54 -14.64
CA GLN A 175 6.22 -15.82 -14.25
C GLN A 175 6.93 -14.58 -13.70
N ALA A 176 6.75 -13.40 -14.34
CA ALA A 176 7.32 -12.15 -13.83
C ALA A 176 6.72 -11.76 -12.48
N LEU A 177 5.41 -11.98 -12.28
CA LEU A 177 4.73 -11.74 -11.02
C LEU A 177 5.30 -12.63 -9.91
N LEU A 178 5.31 -13.96 -10.10
CA LEU A 178 5.77 -14.91 -9.10
C LEU A 178 7.25 -14.75 -8.78
N SER A 179 8.11 -14.59 -9.79
CA SER A 179 9.53 -14.34 -9.59
C SER A 179 9.80 -13.03 -8.83
N CYS A 180 9.01 -11.98 -9.12
CA CYS A 180 9.12 -10.72 -8.41
C CYS A 180 8.63 -10.83 -6.95
N MET A 181 7.55 -11.56 -6.71
CA MET A 181 7.06 -11.82 -5.35
C MET A 181 8.09 -12.59 -4.54
N ALA A 182 8.63 -13.70 -5.07
CA ALA A 182 9.68 -14.48 -4.41
C ALA A 182 10.95 -13.63 -4.14
N TYR A 183 11.36 -12.78 -5.11
CA TYR A 183 12.44 -11.82 -4.90
C TYR A 183 12.16 -10.88 -3.73
N VAL A 184 10.95 -10.34 -3.62
CA VAL A 184 10.55 -9.42 -2.54
C VAL A 184 10.52 -10.14 -1.19
N ASP A 185 9.93 -11.33 -1.13
CA ASP A 185 9.79 -12.11 0.10
C ASP A 185 11.16 -12.62 0.63
N LEU A 186 12.10 -12.91 -0.27
CA LEU A 186 13.47 -13.32 0.07
C LEU A 186 14.44 -12.14 0.30
N ASN A 187 14.03 -10.91 0.07
CA ASN A 187 14.92 -9.75 0.17
C ASN A 187 15.59 -9.62 1.55
N PRO A 188 14.87 -9.78 2.70
CA PRO A 188 15.50 -9.75 4.02
C PRO A 188 16.51 -10.88 4.24
N VAL A 189 16.24 -12.09 3.74
CA VAL A 189 17.17 -13.24 3.84
C VAL A 189 18.45 -12.94 3.06
N ARG A 190 18.33 -12.49 1.82
CA ARG A 190 19.49 -12.10 0.97
C ARG A 190 20.29 -10.92 1.53
N ALA A 191 19.65 -10.07 2.31
CA ALA A 191 20.30 -8.95 3.00
C ALA A 191 20.85 -9.33 4.39
N ASN A 192 20.84 -10.61 4.77
CA ASN A 192 21.22 -11.11 6.08
C ASN A 192 20.48 -10.42 7.26
N MET A 193 19.24 -9.99 7.03
CA MET A 193 18.36 -9.41 8.04
C MET A 193 17.51 -10.49 8.74
N ALA A 194 17.30 -11.61 8.07
CA ALA A 194 16.62 -12.79 8.58
C ALA A 194 17.32 -14.05 8.07
N THR A 195 17.09 -15.17 8.72
CA THR A 195 17.65 -16.48 8.33
C THR A 195 16.74 -17.25 7.40
N THR A 196 15.42 -17.05 7.54
CA THR A 196 14.39 -17.72 6.73
C THR A 196 13.25 -16.75 6.42
N PRO A 197 12.41 -17.03 5.40
CA PRO A 197 11.22 -16.24 5.12
C PRO A 197 10.25 -16.14 6.31
N GLU A 198 10.09 -17.22 7.08
CA GLU A 198 9.22 -17.28 8.26
C GLU A 198 9.70 -16.33 9.38
N ASN A 199 10.99 -16.05 9.43
CA ASN A 199 11.61 -15.13 10.41
C ASN A 199 11.84 -13.72 9.82
N SER A 200 11.37 -13.46 8.60
CA SER A 200 11.48 -12.17 7.93
C SER A 200 10.37 -11.23 8.37
N ASP A 201 10.55 -10.55 9.50
CA ASP A 201 9.58 -9.58 10.00
C ASP A 201 9.31 -8.46 8.97
N HIS A 202 8.12 -7.89 9.01
CA HIS A 202 7.66 -6.83 8.12
C HIS A 202 7.68 -7.22 6.62
N THR A 203 7.31 -8.48 6.33
CA THR A 203 7.14 -8.99 4.96
C THR A 203 5.76 -9.60 4.72
N GLY A 204 5.34 -9.62 3.45
CA GLY A 204 4.08 -10.22 3.07
C GLY A 204 4.04 -11.73 3.32
N ILE A 205 5.15 -12.44 3.09
CA ILE A 205 5.22 -13.89 3.34
C ILE A 205 5.07 -14.20 4.83
N LYS A 206 5.75 -13.46 5.72
CA LYS A 206 5.61 -13.62 7.17
C LYS A 206 4.16 -13.44 7.61
N GLN A 207 3.50 -12.39 7.12
CA GLN A 207 2.09 -12.14 7.45
C GLN A 207 1.13 -13.21 6.92
N ARG A 208 1.51 -13.98 5.90
CA ARG A 208 0.72 -15.12 5.40
C ARG A 208 0.94 -16.39 6.23
N ILE A 209 2.18 -16.65 6.64
CA ILE A 209 2.56 -17.86 7.39
C ILE A 209 2.17 -17.71 8.86
N ALA A 210 2.53 -16.61 9.48
CA ALA A 210 2.32 -16.32 10.90
C ALA A 210 1.96 -14.83 11.08
N PRO A 211 0.69 -14.44 10.92
CA PRO A 211 0.25 -13.05 11.06
C PRO A 211 0.59 -12.50 12.45
N THR A 212 1.31 -11.39 12.49
CA THR A 212 1.70 -10.70 13.73
C THR A 212 1.18 -9.27 13.79
N LEU A 213 0.70 -8.72 12.67
CA LEU A 213 0.26 -7.34 12.55
C LEU A 213 -1.13 -7.16 13.18
N ASP A 214 -1.22 -6.34 14.22
CA ASP A 214 -2.46 -5.92 14.84
C ASP A 214 -3.02 -4.67 14.11
N LEU A 215 -3.78 -4.91 13.04
CA LEU A 215 -4.37 -3.84 12.25
C LEU A 215 -5.42 -3.01 12.99
N PRO A 216 -6.30 -3.55 13.85
CA PRO A 216 -7.16 -2.75 14.72
C PRO A 216 -6.38 -1.75 15.57
N ALA A 217 -5.36 -2.18 16.30
CA ALA A 217 -4.52 -1.28 17.09
C ALA A 217 -3.80 -0.23 16.23
N ALA A 218 -3.29 -0.62 15.05
CA ALA A 218 -2.67 0.30 14.10
C ALA A 218 -3.64 1.38 13.59
N ILE A 219 -4.90 1.02 13.36
CA ILE A 219 -5.95 1.98 12.95
C ILE A 219 -6.21 2.98 14.07
N GLU A 220 -6.37 2.53 15.31
CA GLU A 220 -6.56 3.41 16.48
C GLU A 220 -5.39 4.38 16.63
N GLN A 221 -4.17 3.91 16.54
CA GLN A 221 -2.97 4.75 16.60
C GLN A 221 -2.93 5.79 15.47
N GLN A 222 -3.27 5.43 14.23
CA GLN A 222 -3.29 6.38 13.12
C GLN A 222 -4.42 7.41 13.23
N LEU A 223 -5.54 7.07 13.86
CA LEU A 223 -6.61 8.01 14.21
C LEU A 223 -6.13 9.02 15.25
N GLU A 224 -5.49 8.57 16.34
CA GLU A 224 -4.92 9.43 17.38
C GLU A 224 -3.84 10.37 16.83
N GLN A 225 -3.02 9.90 15.90
CA GLN A 225 -1.97 10.68 15.26
C GLN A 225 -2.49 11.61 14.15
N GLY A 226 -3.79 11.57 13.83
CA GLY A 226 -4.41 12.37 12.77
C GLY A 226 -3.97 11.99 11.35
N GLN A 227 -3.45 10.78 11.16
CA GLN A 227 -3.12 10.23 9.84
C GLN A 227 -4.34 9.65 9.13
N LEU A 228 -5.31 9.22 9.92
CA LEU A 228 -6.67 8.90 9.52
C LEU A 228 -7.61 9.86 10.25
N LEU A 229 -8.68 10.28 9.58
CA LEU A 229 -9.74 11.07 10.19
C LEU A 229 -10.84 10.19 10.78
N LYS A 230 -11.06 9.03 10.15
CA LYS A 230 -11.95 7.96 10.58
C LYS A 230 -11.56 6.68 9.85
N PHE A 231 -12.04 5.53 10.31
CA PHE A 231 -11.97 4.28 9.58
C PHE A 231 -13.32 3.58 9.66
N ASN A 232 -13.98 3.46 8.51
CA ASN A 232 -15.30 2.84 8.38
C ASN A 232 -15.19 1.79 7.27
N GLY A 233 -15.08 0.56 7.61
CA GLY A 233 -15.02 -0.54 6.66
C GLY A 233 -14.22 -1.72 7.18
N ASP A 234 -14.26 -2.80 6.43
CA ASP A 234 -13.52 -4.00 6.75
C ASP A 234 -12.06 -3.88 6.32
N ILE A 235 -11.19 -4.48 7.10
CA ILE A 235 -9.77 -4.61 6.75
C ILE A 235 -9.64 -5.60 5.59
N LYS A 236 -9.14 -5.11 4.47
CA LYS A 236 -8.96 -5.92 3.27
C LYS A 236 -7.82 -6.92 3.46
N PRO A 237 -8.03 -8.22 3.19
CA PRO A 237 -6.95 -9.20 3.20
C PRO A 237 -5.93 -8.91 2.08
N MET A 238 -4.75 -9.50 2.16
CA MET A 238 -3.84 -9.53 1.02
C MET A 238 -4.43 -10.36 -0.12
N LEU A 239 -3.98 -10.08 -1.35
CA LEU A 239 -4.44 -10.78 -2.54
C LEU A 239 -4.28 -12.30 -2.37
N PRO A 240 -5.35 -13.10 -2.45
CA PRO A 240 -5.26 -14.55 -2.22
C PRO A 240 -4.49 -15.24 -3.33
N PHE A 241 -3.93 -16.41 -3.03
CA PHE A 241 -3.47 -17.38 -4.02
C PHE A 241 -4.67 -18.15 -4.57
N LEU A 242 -4.64 -18.47 -5.86
CA LEU A 242 -5.71 -19.22 -6.54
C LEU A 242 -5.25 -20.65 -6.70
N ASP A 243 -5.92 -21.57 -6.01
CA ASP A 243 -5.77 -22.99 -6.32
C ASP A 243 -6.32 -23.27 -7.72
N SER A 244 -5.60 -24.07 -8.47
CA SER A 244 -5.92 -24.43 -9.87
C SER A 244 -7.33 -25.06 -10.06
N ILE A 245 -8.01 -25.45 -8.98
CA ILE A 245 -9.31 -26.12 -8.99
C ILE A 245 -10.50 -25.15 -8.91
N ASN A 246 -10.32 -23.90 -8.45
CA ASN A 246 -11.40 -22.93 -8.23
C ASN A 246 -11.34 -21.71 -9.17
N ASN A 247 -11.09 -21.94 -10.44
CA ASN A 247 -10.89 -20.91 -11.48
C ASN A 247 -12.15 -20.10 -11.88
N ASN A 248 -13.22 -20.13 -11.10
CA ASN A 248 -14.42 -19.35 -11.42
C ASN A 248 -14.50 -18.06 -10.59
N LYS A 249 -13.98 -16.94 -11.16
CA LYS A 249 -14.28 -15.54 -10.80
C LYS A 249 -13.57 -14.90 -9.60
N GLN A 250 -12.59 -15.50 -8.95
CA GLN A 250 -11.85 -14.79 -7.91
C GLN A 250 -10.61 -14.12 -8.50
N SER A 251 -10.43 -12.84 -8.17
CA SER A 251 -9.21 -12.09 -8.44
C SER A 251 -8.14 -12.54 -7.43
N GLY A 252 -7.00 -13.07 -7.90
CA GLY A 252 -5.95 -13.58 -7.04
C GLY A 252 -4.61 -13.71 -7.76
N ILE A 253 -3.61 -14.22 -7.06
CA ILE A 253 -2.31 -14.60 -7.61
C ILE A 253 -2.50 -15.93 -8.33
N PRO A 254 -2.14 -16.07 -9.63
CA PRO A 254 -2.40 -17.28 -10.43
C PRO A 254 -1.40 -18.40 -10.11
N CYS A 255 -1.42 -18.89 -8.87
CA CYS A 255 -0.55 -19.94 -8.37
C CYS A 255 -1.17 -20.54 -7.10
N ALA A 256 -0.99 -21.82 -6.84
CA ALA A 256 -1.30 -22.40 -5.55
C ALA A 256 -0.31 -21.94 -4.49
N TRP A 257 -0.76 -21.83 -3.24
CA TRP A 257 0.11 -21.39 -2.16
C TRP A 257 1.31 -22.32 -1.92
N GLU A 258 1.07 -23.63 -1.99
CA GLU A 258 2.12 -24.63 -1.84
C GLU A 258 3.18 -24.56 -2.94
N ASP A 259 2.76 -24.34 -4.20
CA ASP A 259 3.67 -24.17 -5.34
C ASP A 259 4.51 -22.90 -5.19
N TYR A 260 3.91 -21.84 -4.65
CA TYR A 260 4.64 -20.61 -4.37
C TYR A 260 5.68 -20.79 -3.25
N LEU A 261 5.36 -21.51 -2.17
CA LEU A 261 6.31 -21.83 -1.12
C LEU A 261 7.48 -22.64 -1.67
N ASN A 262 7.21 -23.68 -2.49
CA ASN A 262 8.25 -24.46 -3.16
C ASN A 262 9.16 -23.57 -4.04
N LEU A 263 8.57 -22.59 -4.75
CA LEU A 263 9.34 -21.63 -5.54
C LEU A 263 10.26 -20.78 -4.64
N VAL A 264 9.76 -20.31 -3.49
CA VAL A 264 10.54 -19.51 -2.53
C VAL A 264 11.71 -20.35 -1.97
N ASP A 265 11.44 -21.57 -1.53
CA ASP A 265 12.46 -22.50 -0.97
C ASP A 265 13.54 -22.84 -2.01
N TRP A 266 13.16 -23.04 -3.26
CA TRP A 266 14.11 -23.37 -4.33
C TRP A 266 14.98 -22.18 -4.74
N THR A 267 14.50 -20.94 -4.55
CA THR A 267 15.20 -19.70 -4.95
C THR A 267 15.96 -19.04 -3.80
N GLY A 268 15.71 -19.42 -2.54
CA GLY A 268 16.38 -18.95 -1.33
C GLY A 268 17.69 -19.63 -1.10
#